data_58228795ca8e37b53b6020170d0f30d3
#
_entry.id   58228795ca8e37b53b6020170d0f30d3
#
_cell.length_a   1.000
_cell.length_b   1.000
_cell.length_c   1.000
_cell.angle_alpha   90.00
_cell.angle_beta   90.00
_cell.angle_gamma   90.00
#
_symmetry.space_group_name_H-M   'P 1'
#
loop_
_entity.id
_entity.type
_entity.pdbx_description
1 polymer ?
#
loop_
_entity_poly.entity_id
_entity_poly.type
_entity_poly.pdbx_seq_one_letter_code
_entity_poly.pdbx_strand_id
1 'polypeptide(L)'
;MGTRITLDAHTLIWYIHKPSRNNLSIKALETIRKAVVDGVVYVPTITLLEVIRLIEKNKYPISFKDFITSIKHHRAFEIVSLTPEIVEISAELHHWDIHDRVIIATAIYTDTELVSLDEEITRIYDRVIW
;
A
#
# COMPACT_ATOMS: atom_id res chain seq x y z
N MET A 1 2.77 -5.27 -20.86
CA MET A 1 2.78 -5.61 -19.44
C MET A 1 3.11 -4.39 -18.63
N GLY A 2 2.28 -4.05 -17.69
CA GLY A 2 2.46 -2.86 -16.90
C GLY A 2 3.18 -3.12 -15.59
N THR A 3 3.51 -2.03 -14.91
CA THR A 3 4.08 -2.06 -13.57
C THR A 3 3.01 -2.52 -12.57
N ARG A 4 3.35 -3.48 -11.71
CA ARG A 4 2.45 -4.01 -10.69
C ARG A 4 3.12 -3.85 -9.34
N ILE A 5 2.45 -3.15 -8.42
CA ILE A 5 3.00 -2.83 -7.10
C ILE A 5 1.94 -2.97 -6.02
N THR A 6 2.39 -3.08 -4.78
CA THR A 6 1.54 -3.02 -3.58
C THR A 6 1.95 -1.79 -2.78
N LEU A 7 1.00 -1.12 -2.16
CA LEU A 7 1.26 0.06 -1.32
C LEU A 7 0.91 -0.21 0.13
N ASP A 8 1.72 0.32 1.03
CA ASP A 8 1.35 0.42 2.44
C ASP A 8 0.48 1.67 2.67
N ALA A 9 0.08 1.91 3.93
CA ALA A 9 -0.89 2.97 4.22
C ALA A 9 -0.35 4.37 3.96
N HIS A 10 0.89 4.64 4.37
CA HIS A 10 1.47 5.97 4.19
C HIS A 10 1.68 6.31 2.72
N THR A 11 2.25 5.38 1.95
CA THR A 11 2.49 5.62 0.53
C THR A 11 1.18 5.82 -0.23
N LEU A 12 0.15 5.06 0.14
CA LEU A 12 -1.16 5.19 -0.48
C LEU A 12 -1.79 6.55 -0.21
N ILE A 13 -1.85 6.98 1.07
CA ILE A 13 -2.48 8.25 1.40
C ILE A 13 -1.66 9.43 0.88
N TRP A 14 -0.34 9.33 0.88
CA TRP A 14 0.51 10.38 0.33
C TRP A 14 0.28 10.57 -1.17
N TYR A 15 0.02 9.48 -1.89
CA TYR A 15 -0.28 9.58 -3.31
C TYR A 15 -1.67 10.17 -3.58
N ILE A 16 -2.69 9.68 -2.87
CA ILE A 16 -4.08 10.10 -3.07
C ILE A 16 -4.29 11.57 -2.64
N HIS A 17 -3.73 11.96 -1.50
CA HIS A 17 -3.78 13.33 -1.01
C HIS A 17 -2.66 14.14 -1.66
N LYS A 18 -2.95 14.82 -2.75
CA LYS A 18 -1.96 15.51 -3.57
C LYS A 18 -0.96 16.38 -2.80
N PRO A 19 -1.39 17.20 -1.83
CA PRO A 19 -0.43 18.00 -1.07
C PRO A 19 0.64 17.21 -0.33
N SER A 20 0.40 15.91 -0.09
CA SER A 20 1.35 15.01 0.61
C SER A 20 2.29 14.28 -0.33
N ARG A 21 2.14 14.43 -1.65
CA ARG A 21 2.96 13.66 -2.62
C ARG A 21 4.45 13.93 -2.50
N ASN A 22 4.83 15.08 -1.99
CA ASN A 22 6.24 15.39 -1.76
C ASN A 22 6.87 14.57 -0.63
N ASN A 23 6.07 13.83 0.15
CA ASN A 23 6.59 12.88 1.14
C ASN A 23 7.11 11.60 0.48
N LEU A 24 6.69 11.33 -0.75
CA LEU A 24 7.20 10.20 -1.52
C LEU A 24 8.56 10.54 -2.10
N SER A 25 9.47 9.54 -2.13
CA SER A 25 10.71 9.71 -2.87
C SER A 25 10.42 9.85 -4.36
N ILE A 26 11.37 10.39 -5.12
CA ILE A 26 11.23 10.49 -6.57
C ILE A 26 10.97 9.13 -7.18
N LYS A 27 11.72 8.13 -6.74
CA LYS A 27 11.57 6.76 -7.25
C LYS A 27 10.21 6.17 -6.91
N ALA A 28 9.73 6.35 -5.67
CA ALA A 28 8.43 5.87 -5.25
C ALA A 28 7.31 6.53 -6.07
N LEU A 29 7.35 7.83 -6.22
CA LEU A 29 6.34 8.56 -6.98
C LEU A 29 6.31 8.14 -8.45
N GLU A 30 7.47 8.00 -9.08
CA GLU A 30 7.55 7.55 -10.47
C GLU A 30 7.02 6.13 -10.64
N THR A 31 7.34 5.25 -9.70
CA THR A 31 6.87 3.86 -9.73
C THR A 31 5.35 3.80 -9.63
N ILE A 32 4.78 4.56 -8.71
CA ILE A 32 3.32 4.62 -8.56
C ILE A 32 2.67 5.18 -9.82
N ARG A 33 3.22 6.25 -10.38
CA ARG A 33 2.68 6.84 -11.60
C ARG A 33 2.68 5.87 -12.77
N LYS A 34 3.74 5.09 -12.91
CA LYS A 34 3.80 4.07 -13.98
C LYS A 34 2.71 3.01 -13.78
N ALA A 35 2.52 2.55 -12.55
CA ALA A 35 1.48 1.56 -12.26
C ALA A 35 0.09 2.14 -12.51
N VAL A 36 -0.13 3.40 -12.18
CA VAL A 36 -1.42 4.08 -12.39
C VAL A 36 -1.74 4.23 -13.87
N VAL A 37 -0.74 4.47 -14.71
CA VAL A 37 -0.93 4.69 -16.15
C VAL A 37 -1.13 3.39 -16.91
N ASP A 38 -0.31 2.38 -16.65
CA ASP A 38 -0.32 1.17 -17.49
C ASP A 38 -0.26 -0.14 -16.71
N GLY A 39 -0.44 -0.11 -15.39
CA GLY A 39 -0.30 -1.29 -14.56
C GLY A 39 -1.39 -1.45 -13.54
N VAL A 40 -1.02 -1.99 -12.37
CA VAL A 40 -1.93 -2.26 -11.26
C VAL A 40 -1.29 -1.81 -9.95
N VAL A 41 -2.08 -1.13 -9.13
CA VAL A 41 -1.71 -0.77 -7.76
C VAL A 41 -2.58 -1.60 -6.82
N TYR A 42 -1.97 -2.57 -6.15
CA TYR A 42 -2.69 -3.40 -5.18
C TYR A 42 -2.75 -2.69 -3.84
N VAL A 43 -3.95 -2.68 -3.27
CA VAL A 43 -4.23 -2.08 -1.98
C VAL A 43 -4.71 -3.17 -1.04
N PRO A 44 -3.87 -3.64 -0.11
CA PRO A 44 -4.34 -4.62 0.89
C PRO A 44 -5.50 -4.04 1.70
N THR A 45 -6.51 -4.84 1.98
CA THR A 45 -7.65 -4.37 2.79
C THR A 45 -7.18 -3.80 4.13
N ILE A 46 -6.16 -4.40 4.74
CA ILE A 46 -5.61 -3.90 6.01
C ILE A 46 -5.05 -2.49 5.89
N THR A 47 -4.51 -2.13 4.73
CA THR A 47 -4.04 -0.77 4.45
C THR A 47 -5.16 0.25 4.62
N LEU A 48 -6.37 -0.10 4.21
CA LEU A 48 -7.53 0.80 4.35
C LEU A 48 -7.88 1.06 5.81
N LEU A 49 -7.74 0.06 6.67
CA LEU A 49 -7.95 0.23 8.11
C LEU A 49 -6.91 1.19 8.71
N GLU A 50 -5.66 1.06 8.29
CA GLU A 50 -4.60 1.97 8.74
C GLU A 50 -4.87 3.40 8.27
N VAL A 51 -5.42 3.59 7.07
CA VAL A 51 -5.78 4.91 6.56
C VAL A 51 -6.89 5.53 7.41
N ILE A 52 -7.90 4.76 7.81
CA ILE A 52 -8.94 5.24 8.72
C ILE A 52 -8.30 5.82 9.98
N ARG A 53 -7.36 5.08 10.56
CA ARG A 53 -6.67 5.51 11.77
C ARG A 53 -5.89 6.82 11.55
N LEU A 54 -5.19 6.94 10.43
CA LEU A 54 -4.44 8.16 10.11
C LEU A 54 -5.36 9.36 9.94
N ILE A 55 -6.51 9.18 9.31
CA ILE A 55 -7.50 10.25 9.13
C ILE A 55 -8.10 10.64 10.48
N GLU A 56 -8.48 9.66 11.31
CA GLU A 56 -9.08 9.92 12.63
C GLU A 56 -8.13 10.65 13.57
N LYS A 57 -6.84 10.50 13.38
CA LYS A 57 -5.82 11.25 14.14
C LYS A 57 -5.59 12.65 13.58
N ASN A 58 -6.41 13.10 12.68
CA ASN A 58 -6.31 14.42 12.04
C ASN A 58 -4.99 14.65 11.32
N LYS A 59 -4.39 13.58 10.81
CA LYS A 59 -3.14 13.69 10.06
C LYS A 59 -3.38 14.27 8.67
N TYR A 60 -4.58 14.07 8.11
CA TYR A 60 -4.88 14.43 6.72
C TYR A 60 -6.30 15.01 6.64
N PRO A 61 -6.48 16.16 5.96
CA PRO A 61 -7.79 16.80 5.83
C PRO A 61 -8.61 16.19 4.68
N ILE A 62 -8.91 14.91 4.80
CA ILE A 62 -9.69 14.16 3.80
C ILE A 62 -10.64 13.23 4.54
N SER A 63 -11.86 13.05 4.04
CA SER A 63 -12.77 12.06 4.61
C SER A 63 -12.46 10.68 4.07
N PHE A 64 -12.68 9.66 4.89
CA PHE A 64 -12.47 8.28 4.43
C PHE A 64 -13.41 7.93 3.27
N LYS A 65 -14.63 8.46 3.29
CA LYS A 65 -15.59 8.23 2.21
C LYS A 65 -15.04 8.72 0.86
N ASP A 66 -14.47 9.91 0.83
CA ASP A 66 -13.87 10.45 -0.39
C ASP A 66 -12.64 9.64 -0.79
N PHE A 67 -11.84 9.25 0.18
CA PHE A 67 -10.64 8.45 -0.04
C PHE A 67 -10.98 7.11 -0.71
N ILE A 68 -11.91 6.35 -0.12
CA ILE A 68 -12.26 5.03 -0.65
C ILE A 68 -12.95 5.14 -2.01
N THR A 69 -13.72 6.19 -2.23
CA THR A 69 -14.36 6.45 -3.52
C THR A 69 -13.31 6.68 -4.61
N SER A 70 -12.26 7.46 -4.30
CA SER A 70 -11.15 7.66 -5.24
C SER A 70 -10.50 6.35 -5.63
N ILE A 71 -10.29 5.46 -4.67
CA ILE A 71 -9.66 4.15 -4.92
C ILE A 71 -10.57 3.28 -5.80
N LYS A 72 -11.85 3.19 -5.44
CA LYS A 72 -12.81 2.32 -6.14
C LYS A 72 -13.07 2.74 -7.58
N HIS A 73 -13.03 4.04 -7.85
CA HIS A 73 -13.30 4.57 -9.18
C HIS A 73 -12.05 4.66 -10.06
N HIS A 74 -10.88 4.40 -9.51
CA HIS A 74 -9.64 4.45 -10.28
C HIS A 74 -9.33 3.03 -10.79
N ARG A 75 -9.35 2.87 -12.09
CA ARG A 75 -9.25 1.55 -12.69
C ARG A 75 -7.92 0.82 -12.43
N ALA A 76 -6.84 1.55 -12.13
CA ALA A 76 -5.54 0.95 -11.84
C ALA A 76 -5.45 0.38 -10.42
N PHE A 77 -6.31 0.84 -9.51
CA PHE A 77 -6.28 0.41 -8.11
C PHE A 77 -7.14 -0.84 -7.91
N GLU A 78 -6.57 -1.84 -7.27
CA GLU A 78 -7.27 -3.09 -6.98
C GLU A 78 -7.13 -3.41 -5.49
N ILE A 79 -8.26 -3.47 -4.79
CA ILE A 79 -8.29 -3.83 -3.37
C ILE A 79 -8.14 -5.34 -3.26
N VAL A 80 -7.19 -5.78 -2.46
CA VAL A 80 -6.92 -7.20 -2.24
C VAL A 80 -7.47 -7.61 -0.89
N SER A 81 -8.48 -8.48 -0.91
CA SER A 81 -9.10 -8.99 0.31
C SER A 81 -8.13 -9.83 1.11
N LEU A 82 -8.24 -9.75 2.44
CA LEU A 82 -7.50 -10.62 3.34
C LEU A 82 -8.10 -12.03 3.26
N THR A 83 -7.39 -12.92 2.59
CA THR A 83 -7.82 -14.31 2.39
C THR A 83 -7.09 -15.24 3.36
N PRO A 84 -7.58 -16.49 3.55
CA PRO A 84 -6.84 -17.48 4.34
C PRO A 84 -5.41 -17.69 3.85
N GLU A 85 -5.19 -17.65 2.53
CA GLU A 85 -3.85 -17.82 1.94
C GLU A 85 -2.91 -16.71 2.39
N ILE A 86 -3.38 -15.47 2.42
CA ILE A 86 -2.57 -14.34 2.88
C ILE A 86 -2.27 -14.47 4.38
N VAL A 87 -3.25 -14.93 5.16
CA VAL A 87 -3.04 -15.20 6.59
C VAL A 87 -1.95 -16.26 6.78
N GLU A 88 -1.99 -17.33 6.00
CA GLU A 88 -0.98 -18.39 6.06
C GLU A 88 0.42 -17.85 5.73
N ILE A 89 0.54 -17.03 4.71
CA ILE A 89 1.82 -16.38 4.38
C ILE A 89 2.29 -15.50 5.54
N SER A 90 1.36 -14.74 6.15
CA SER A 90 1.67 -13.86 7.28
C SER A 90 2.25 -14.65 8.47
N ALA A 91 1.78 -15.88 8.68
CA ALA A 91 2.26 -16.73 9.77
C ALA A 91 3.73 -17.12 9.60
N GLU A 92 4.24 -17.16 8.38
CA GLU A 92 5.62 -17.51 8.09
C GLU A 92 6.59 -16.33 8.26
N LEU A 93 6.07 -15.11 8.42
CA LEU A 93 6.90 -13.92 8.57
C LEU A 93 7.21 -13.64 10.04
N HIS A 94 8.47 -13.34 10.34
CA HIS A 94 8.94 -13.08 11.69
C HIS A 94 9.04 -11.58 11.94
N HIS A 95 7.95 -10.99 12.43
CA HIS A 95 7.87 -9.58 12.75
C HIS A 95 6.79 -9.38 13.80
N TRP A 96 6.98 -8.40 14.70
CA TRP A 96 6.05 -8.17 15.81
C TRP A 96 4.72 -7.55 15.38
N ASP A 97 4.74 -6.71 14.34
CA ASP A 97 3.53 -6.02 13.89
C ASP A 97 2.76 -6.89 12.89
N ILE A 98 1.60 -7.35 13.31
CA ILE A 98 0.76 -8.21 12.48
C ILE A 98 0.25 -7.50 11.23
N HIS A 99 0.02 -6.19 11.30
CA HIS A 99 -0.43 -5.41 10.14
C HIS A 99 0.63 -5.37 9.06
N ASP A 100 1.88 -5.15 9.45
CA ASP A 100 3.01 -5.17 8.51
C ASP A 100 3.17 -6.53 7.86
N ARG A 101 2.97 -7.61 8.64
CA ARG A 101 3.01 -8.96 8.07
C ARG A 101 1.97 -9.17 6.99
N VAL A 102 0.75 -8.67 7.21
CA VAL A 102 -0.34 -8.81 6.23
C VAL A 102 -0.04 -8.02 4.97
N ILE A 103 0.51 -6.82 5.10
CA ILE A 103 0.89 -6.00 3.94
C ILE A 103 1.97 -6.71 3.12
N ILE A 104 3.02 -7.20 3.78
CA ILE A 104 4.08 -7.95 3.12
C ILE A 104 3.53 -9.23 2.48
N ALA A 105 2.68 -9.96 3.21
CA ALA A 105 2.07 -11.18 2.72
C ALA A 105 1.22 -10.93 1.46
N THR A 106 0.54 -9.79 1.40
CA THR A 106 -0.23 -9.40 0.23
C THR A 106 0.69 -9.15 -0.97
N ALA A 107 1.83 -8.50 -0.75
CA ALA A 107 2.81 -8.28 -1.81
C ALA A 107 3.38 -9.63 -2.30
N ILE A 108 3.64 -10.55 -1.39
CA ILE A 108 4.10 -11.91 -1.76
C ILE A 108 3.01 -12.63 -2.55
N TYR A 109 1.79 -12.59 -2.08
CA TYR A 109 0.64 -13.25 -2.73
C TYR A 109 0.41 -12.72 -4.15
N THR A 110 0.54 -11.42 -4.36
CA THR A 110 0.38 -10.80 -5.66
C THR A 110 1.66 -10.81 -6.49
N ASP A 111 2.76 -11.29 -5.92
CA ASP A 111 4.08 -11.32 -6.57
C ASP A 111 4.49 -9.94 -7.05
N THR A 112 4.48 -8.97 -6.14
CA THR A 112 4.80 -7.58 -6.47
C THR A 112 5.86 -7.00 -5.55
N GLU A 113 6.46 -5.91 -6.01
CA GLU A 113 7.25 -5.05 -5.15
C GLU A 113 6.31 -4.25 -4.25
N LEU A 114 6.80 -3.89 -3.07
CA LEU A 114 6.07 -3.10 -2.09
C LEU A 114 6.70 -1.71 -1.99
N VAL A 115 5.91 -0.67 -2.18
CA VAL A 115 6.40 0.70 -2.01
C VAL A 115 6.19 1.10 -0.55
N SER A 116 7.27 1.34 0.15
CA SER A 116 7.25 1.66 1.58
C SER A 116 8.51 2.41 2.01
N LEU A 117 8.33 3.37 2.91
CA LEU A 117 9.43 4.05 3.59
C LEU A 117 9.89 3.29 4.84
N ASP A 118 9.09 2.34 5.33
CA ASP A 118 9.31 1.67 6.60
C ASP A 118 10.56 0.78 6.55
N GLU A 119 11.57 1.14 7.34
CA GLU A 119 12.83 0.40 7.39
C GLU A 119 12.65 -1.01 7.94
N GLU A 120 11.72 -1.23 8.86
CA GLU A 120 11.46 -2.55 9.41
C GLU A 120 10.88 -3.48 8.37
N ILE A 121 9.99 -2.99 7.51
CA ILE A 121 9.47 -3.75 6.38
C ILE A 121 10.61 -4.11 5.42
N THR A 122 11.51 -3.17 5.14
CA THR A 122 12.65 -3.40 4.25
C THR A 122 13.58 -4.49 4.77
N ARG A 123 13.69 -4.65 6.09
CA ARG A 123 14.52 -5.70 6.70
C ARG A 123 13.95 -7.11 6.48
N ILE A 124 12.64 -7.21 6.25
CA ILE A 124 11.95 -8.48 6.14
C ILE A 124 11.69 -8.87 4.69
N TYR A 125 11.36 -7.88 3.86
CA TYR A 125 10.99 -8.08 2.47
C TYR A 125 12.02 -7.41 1.57
N ASP A 126 12.64 -8.18 0.68
CA ASP A 126 13.74 -7.70 -0.17
C ASP A 126 13.26 -6.97 -1.43
N ARG A 127 11.96 -6.97 -1.71
CA ARG A 127 11.38 -6.32 -2.89
C ARG A 127 10.67 -5.01 -2.52
N VAL A 128 11.34 -4.16 -1.76
CA VAL A 128 10.80 -2.86 -1.35
C VAL A 128 11.39 -1.76 -2.23
N ILE A 129 10.51 -0.85 -2.66
CA ILE A 129 10.89 0.33 -3.45
C ILE A 129 10.73 1.57 -2.57
N TRP A 130 11.78 2.39 -2.59
CA TRP A 130 11.73 3.73 -2.00
C TRP A 130 12.75 4.67 -2.65
#